data_7780486c796a470bec8447518e308baa
#
_entry.id   7780486c796a470bec8447518e308baa
#
_cell.length_a   1.000
_cell.length_b   1.000
_cell.length_c   1.000
_cell.angle_alpha   90.00
_cell.angle_beta   90.00
_cell.angle_gamma   90.00
#
_symmetry.space_group_name_H-M   'P 1'
#
loop_
_entity.id
_entity.type
_entity.pdbx_description
1 polymer ?
#
loop_
_entity_poly.entity_id
_entity_poly.type
_entity_poly.pdbx_seq_one_letter_code
_entity_poly.pdbx_strand_id
1 'polypeptide(L)'
;MKDQKELIVKVDGKVFNINDVDVTLLDFLRSQVGITSAKDGCSPQGQCGCCTVLVDGQARISCVTPLKRVAGREITTMEGLDTEIKTEWAEAFSEVGASQCGFCTPGIIMRFAALQKNGKEVEIDKVKRSLHAHLCRCTGWQTIVEAWDKYGKSEGIIETKEASRRASIEGRSNQKIDLDTALGRGGFSADTAPSNCLVAVPDSSGGWSLGEDLDEARNLSQKIQGRRTTIKAVSPIELPPGEWDAVLKTNWVEPGYLETDSAWCEPDGEPSTPLANGGAFGSKLESLAPEAARSLANKYRRPVLAILSREDSVRLGPKRPPIAGGVNKNGKGIIRVARTPGIVDAIHSVAPEIEVEEIDINGPPTSSKIRAAGWAEAQILLCGAIGKVGTIYSPDGS
;
A
#
# COMPACT_ATOMS: atom_id res chain seq x y z
N MET A 1 -13.46 -38.42 27.66
CA MET A 1 -12.71 -37.22 27.36
C MET A 1 -11.78 -37.57 26.20
N LYS A 2 -12.00 -37.06 25.00
CA LYS A 2 -11.04 -37.23 23.93
C LYS A 2 -9.86 -36.32 24.28
N ASP A 3 -8.64 -36.89 24.36
CA ASP A 3 -7.40 -36.13 24.44
C ASP A 3 -7.43 -35.08 23.32
N GLN A 4 -7.69 -33.82 23.68
CA GLN A 4 -7.43 -32.70 22.75
C GLN A 4 -5.90 -32.66 22.62
N LYS A 5 -5.42 -33.24 21.52
CA LYS A 5 -4.03 -33.11 21.11
C LYS A 5 -3.74 -31.59 21.02
N GLU A 6 -2.91 -31.07 21.91
CA GLU A 6 -2.45 -29.69 21.83
C GLU A 6 -1.89 -29.48 20.43
N LEU A 7 -2.51 -28.57 19.69
CA LEU A 7 -2.01 -28.21 18.37
C LEU A 7 -0.87 -27.22 18.56
N ILE A 8 0.29 -27.56 17.99
CA ILE A 8 1.48 -26.69 18.03
C ILE A 8 1.88 -26.28 16.63
N VAL A 9 2.58 -25.16 16.52
CA VAL A 9 3.27 -24.72 15.32
C VAL A 9 4.66 -24.24 15.71
N LYS A 10 5.64 -24.45 14.85
CA LYS A 10 7.00 -23.97 15.06
C LYS A 10 7.22 -22.74 14.19
N VAL A 11 7.57 -21.60 14.78
CA VAL A 11 7.85 -20.34 14.08
C VAL A 11 9.27 -19.91 14.41
N ASP A 12 10.10 -19.79 13.40
CA ASP A 12 11.51 -19.37 13.51
C ASP A 12 12.28 -20.14 14.59
N GLY A 13 12.07 -21.47 14.60
CA GLY A 13 12.69 -22.38 15.55
C GLY A 13 12.02 -22.45 16.92
N LYS A 14 11.06 -21.60 17.25
CA LYS A 14 10.32 -21.59 18.53
C LYS A 14 8.99 -22.30 18.40
N VAL A 15 8.59 -23.05 19.44
CA VAL A 15 7.31 -23.77 19.49
C VAL A 15 6.25 -22.91 20.16
N PHE A 16 5.08 -22.82 19.53
CA PHE A 16 3.92 -22.10 20.03
C PHE A 16 2.71 -23.04 20.08
N ASN A 17 1.91 -22.91 21.13
CA ASN A 17 0.62 -23.59 21.24
C ASN A 17 -0.43 -22.83 20.45
N ILE A 18 -1.28 -23.56 19.72
CA ILE A 18 -2.41 -22.98 18.98
C ILE A 18 -3.64 -23.07 19.87
N ASN A 19 -4.05 -21.95 20.44
CA ASN A 19 -5.23 -21.86 21.30
C ASN A 19 -6.51 -21.61 20.49
N ASP A 20 -6.41 -20.87 19.39
CA ASP A 20 -7.50 -20.61 18.45
C ASP A 20 -7.12 -21.13 17.07
N VAL A 21 -7.91 -22.06 16.56
CA VAL A 21 -7.68 -22.73 15.28
C VAL A 21 -8.36 -22.04 14.09
N ASP A 22 -9.25 -21.11 14.35
CA ASP A 22 -10.10 -20.48 13.34
C ASP A 22 -9.55 -19.13 12.86
N VAL A 23 -8.41 -18.70 13.41
CA VAL A 23 -7.67 -17.53 12.93
C VAL A 23 -6.78 -17.87 11.72
N THR A 24 -6.35 -16.83 11.00
CA THR A 24 -5.36 -16.99 9.92
C THR A 24 -3.94 -17.10 10.46
N LEU A 25 -3.04 -17.69 9.66
CA LEU A 25 -1.62 -17.70 10.01
C LEU A 25 -1.07 -16.27 10.18
N LEU A 26 -1.53 -15.28 9.37
CA LEU A 26 -1.09 -13.90 9.50
C LEU A 26 -1.49 -13.29 10.85
N ASP A 27 -2.75 -13.46 11.26
CA ASP A 27 -3.23 -12.90 12.52
C ASP A 27 -2.46 -13.51 13.70
N PHE A 28 -2.24 -14.82 13.69
CA PHE A 28 -1.41 -15.49 14.67
C PHE A 28 0.03 -14.97 14.73
N LEU A 29 0.68 -14.84 13.57
CA LEU A 29 2.05 -14.33 13.49
C LEU A 29 2.17 -12.91 14.01
N ARG A 30 1.21 -12.04 13.70
CA ARG A 30 1.26 -10.63 14.11
C ARG A 30 0.84 -10.42 15.56
N SER A 31 -0.26 -11.05 16.00
CA SER A 31 -0.84 -10.79 17.33
C SER A 31 -0.22 -11.60 18.44
N GLN A 32 0.16 -12.87 18.19
CA GLN A 32 0.66 -13.77 19.23
C GLN A 32 2.17 -13.96 19.18
N VAL A 33 2.78 -13.98 17.99
CA VAL A 33 4.23 -14.16 17.84
C VAL A 33 4.98 -12.84 17.81
N GLY A 34 4.33 -11.74 17.38
CA GLY A 34 4.93 -10.41 17.27
C GLY A 34 5.74 -10.21 15.98
N ILE A 35 5.48 -10.99 14.91
CA ILE A 35 6.10 -10.83 13.61
C ILE A 35 5.52 -9.61 12.90
N THR A 36 6.36 -8.65 12.54
CA THR A 36 5.94 -7.43 11.86
C THR A 36 6.30 -7.39 10.38
N SER A 37 7.24 -8.21 9.90
CA SER A 37 7.63 -8.27 8.47
C SER A 37 6.51 -8.79 7.56
N ALA A 38 5.65 -9.69 8.06
CA ALA A 38 4.48 -10.15 7.34
C ALA A 38 3.37 -9.09 7.43
N LYS A 39 3.06 -8.42 6.28
CA LYS A 39 2.17 -7.26 6.22
C LYS A 39 0.77 -7.62 5.72
N ASP A 40 -0.26 -6.98 6.30
CA ASP A 40 -1.65 -7.09 5.85
C ASP A 40 -1.99 -6.00 4.82
N GLY A 41 -1.55 -6.17 3.57
CA GLY A 41 -1.74 -5.15 2.52
C GLY A 41 -3.09 -5.24 1.79
N CYS A 42 -3.64 -6.42 1.56
CA CYS A 42 -4.95 -6.58 0.92
C CYS A 42 -6.10 -6.86 1.91
N SER A 43 -5.80 -7.03 3.16
CA SER A 43 -6.61 -7.00 4.38
C SER A 43 -7.95 -7.77 4.33
N PRO A 44 -7.95 -9.06 4.37
CA PRO A 44 -7.11 -10.13 3.83
C PRO A 44 -7.73 -10.73 2.56
N GLN A 45 -7.15 -10.52 1.38
CA GLN A 45 -7.72 -11.03 0.12
C GLN A 45 -6.81 -12.02 -0.63
N GLY A 46 -5.62 -12.30 -0.11
CA GLY A 46 -4.67 -13.22 -0.72
C GLY A 46 -4.06 -12.77 -2.05
N GLN A 47 -3.97 -11.46 -2.31
CA GLN A 47 -3.63 -10.91 -3.64
C GLN A 47 -2.31 -10.15 -3.70
N CYS A 48 -1.91 -9.47 -2.61
CA CYS A 48 -0.79 -8.55 -2.65
C CYS A 48 0.58 -9.20 -2.38
N GLY A 49 0.62 -10.40 -1.80
CA GLY A 49 1.86 -11.10 -1.46
C GLY A 49 2.66 -10.55 -0.29
N CYS A 50 2.25 -9.43 0.32
CA CYS A 50 3.00 -8.77 1.39
C CYS A 50 3.10 -9.62 2.68
N CYS A 51 2.22 -10.58 2.86
CA CYS A 51 2.19 -11.52 3.99
C CYS A 51 2.86 -12.87 3.71
N THR A 52 3.69 -12.98 2.67
CA THR A 52 4.35 -14.24 2.31
C THR A 52 5.33 -14.66 3.39
N VAL A 53 5.22 -15.92 3.84
CA VAL A 53 6.15 -16.63 4.72
C VAL A 53 6.50 -17.98 4.13
N LEU A 54 7.46 -18.71 4.69
CA LEU A 54 7.74 -20.09 4.29
C LEU A 54 7.02 -21.04 5.26
N VAL A 55 6.37 -22.05 4.70
CA VAL A 55 5.82 -23.20 5.44
C VAL A 55 6.55 -24.42 4.93
N ASP A 56 7.36 -25.08 5.78
CA ASP A 56 8.30 -26.15 5.42
C ASP A 56 9.17 -25.77 4.21
N GLY A 57 9.61 -24.51 4.17
CA GLY A 57 10.43 -23.96 3.10
C GLY A 57 9.69 -23.61 1.81
N GLN A 58 8.37 -23.74 1.74
CA GLN A 58 7.54 -23.34 0.60
C GLN A 58 6.83 -22.02 0.85
N ALA A 59 6.93 -21.07 -0.08
CA ALA A 59 6.27 -19.78 0.06
C ALA A 59 4.73 -19.90 0.11
N ARG A 60 4.13 -19.30 1.12
CA ARG A 60 2.67 -19.29 1.37
C ARG A 60 2.18 -17.89 1.72
N ILE A 61 1.00 -17.57 1.27
CA ILE A 61 0.28 -16.33 1.62
C ILE A 61 -0.43 -16.54 2.95
N SER A 62 0.07 -15.95 4.02
CA SER A 62 -0.38 -16.25 5.39
C SER A 62 -1.79 -15.72 5.69
N CYS A 63 -2.22 -14.61 5.10
CA CYS A 63 -3.55 -14.01 5.37
C CYS A 63 -4.75 -14.85 4.92
N VAL A 64 -4.55 -15.84 4.06
CA VAL A 64 -5.59 -16.78 3.58
C VAL A 64 -5.25 -18.23 3.92
N THR A 65 -4.25 -18.45 4.76
CA THR A 65 -3.86 -19.77 5.25
C THR A 65 -4.45 -19.96 6.65
N PRO A 66 -5.46 -20.83 6.84
CA PRO A 66 -5.98 -21.14 8.17
C PRO A 66 -4.89 -21.73 9.06
N LEU A 67 -4.77 -21.27 10.31
CA LEU A 67 -3.73 -21.72 11.23
C LEU A 67 -3.76 -23.24 11.45
N LYS A 68 -4.95 -23.84 11.55
CA LYS A 68 -5.14 -25.30 11.66
C LYS A 68 -4.47 -26.12 10.55
N ARG A 69 -4.26 -25.55 9.35
CA ARG A 69 -3.63 -26.25 8.22
C ARG A 69 -2.11 -26.30 8.31
N VAL A 70 -1.53 -25.54 9.20
CA VAL A 70 -0.08 -25.48 9.42
C VAL A 70 0.31 -26.02 10.81
N ALA A 71 -0.62 -26.61 11.55
CA ALA A 71 -0.32 -27.30 12.79
C ALA A 71 0.73 -28.39 12.58
N GLY A 72 1.72 -28.46 13.45
CA GLY A 72 2.86 -29.40 13.36
C GLY A 72 3.92 -29.05 12.31
N ARG A 73 3.75 -27.93 11.60
CA ARG A 73 4.70 -27.52 10.52
C ARG A 73 5.67 -26.45 11.01
N GLU A 74 6.74 -26.27 10.26
CA GLU A 74 7.72 -25.21 10.46
C GLU A 74 7.42 -24.00 9.61
N ILE A 75 7.30 -22.84 10.28
CA ILE A 75 7.11 -21.54 9.65
C ILE A 75 8.42 -20.76 9.74
N THR A 76 8.91 -20.26 8.62
CA THR A 76 10.04 -19.31 8.60
C THR A 76 9.51 -17.96 8.13
N THR A 77 9.73 -16.92 8.93
CA THR A 77 9.43 -15.53 8.59
C THR A 77 10.69 -14.80 8.14
N MET A 78 10.59 -13.52 7.80
CA MET A 78 11.76 -12.70 7.50
C MET A 78 12.69 -12.58 8.72
N GLU A 79 12.12 -12.55 9.92
CA GLU A 79 12.86 -12.50 11.17
C GLU A 79 13.74 -13.76 11.35
N GLY A 80 13.19 -14.93 11.02
CA GLY A 80 13.87 -16.22 11.15
C GLY A 80 14.66 -16.67 9.92
N LEU A 81 14.64 -15.89 8.84
CA LEU A 81 15.50 -16.19 7.69
C LEU A 81 16.98 -16.00 8.06
N ASP A 82 17.84 -16.84 7.52
CA ASP A 82 19.28 -16.75 7.74
C ASP A 82 19.81 -15.32 7.54
N THR A 83 20.71 -14.89 8.43
CA THR A 83 21.16 -13.49 8.46
C THR A 83 21.91 -13.09 7.21
N GLU A 84 22.75 -13.98 6.66
CA GLU A 84 23.48 -13.73 5.42
C GLU A 84 22.53 -13.61 4.24
N ILE A 85 21.61 -14.56 4.10
CA ILE A 85 20.59 -14.57 3.04
C ILE A 85 19.73 -13.30 3.06
N LYS A 86 19.20 -12.89 4.22
CA LYS A 86 18.35 -11.71 4.29
C LYS A 86 19.12 -10.40 4.07
N THR A 87 20.39 -10.34 4.49
CA THR A 87 21.26 -9.18 4.24
C THR A 87 21.57 -9.03 2.75
N GLU A 88 22.00 -10.10 2.09
CA GLU A 88 22.24 -10.09 0.64
C GLU A 88 21.01 -9.67 -0.17
N TRP A 89 19.80 -10.14 0.22
CA TRP A 89 18.57 -9.69 -0.43
C TRP A 89 18.28 -8.21 -0.16
N ALA A 90 18.43 -7.73 1.08
CA ALA A 90 18.17 -6.35 1.43
C ALA A 90 19.13 -5.41 0.68
N GLU A 91 20.40 -5.77 0.56
CA GLU A 91 21.40 -5.04 -0.22
C GLU A 91 21.03 -5.00 -1.70
N ALA A 92 20.72 -6.14 -2.31
CA ALA A 92 20.32 -6.22 -3.71
C ALA A 92 19.08 -5.34 -4.00
N PHE A 93 18.05 -5.42 -3.16
CA PHE A 93 16.85 -4.58 -3.31
C PHE A 93 17.13 -3.09 -3.14
N SER A 94 18.00 -2.73 -2.22
CA SER A 94 18.34 -1.34 -1.95
C SER A 94 19.20 -0.73 -3.05
N GLU A 95 20.19 -1.47 -3.55
CA GLU A 95 21.12 -1.01 -4.59
C GLU A 95 20.40 -0.70 -5.91
N VAL A 96 19.48 -1.55 -6.36
CA VAL A 96 18.74 -1.33 -7.61
C VAL A 96 17.47 -0.49 -7.44
N GLY A 97 17.19 0.04 -6.23
CA GLY A 97 15.99 0.82 -5.95
C GLY A 97 14.69 -0.01 -5.97
N ALA A 98 14.77 -1.31 -5.75
CA ALA A 98 13.61 -2.22 -5.69
C ALA A 98 12.84 -2.15 -4.36
N SER A 99 13.36 -1.44 -3.37
CA SER A 99 12.68 -1.14 -2.10
C SER A 99 12.62 0.36 -1.88
N GLN A 100 11.42 0.92 -1.69
CA GLN A 100 11.22 2.31 -1.27
C GLN A 100 10.54 2.35 0.09
N CYS A 101 9.21 2.15 0.16
CA CYS A 101 8.52 2.13 1.44
C CYS A 101 8.76 0.85 2.26
N GLY A 102 9.19 -0.23 1.63
CA GLY A 102 9.48 -1.50 2.29
C GLY A 102 8.25 -2.35 2.65
N PHE A 103 7.04 -1.91 2.37
CA PHE A 103 5.84 -2.64 2.76
C PHE A 103 5.69 -3.99 2.04
N CYS A 104 5.95 -4.04 0.74
CA CYS A 104 5.87 -5.27 -0.05
C CYS A 104 7.16 -6.08 -0.03
N THR A 105 8.29 -5.44 0.26
CA THR A 105 9.63 -6.01 0.07
C THR A 105 9.87 -7.30 0.84
N PRO A 106 9.52 -7.41 2.14
CA PRO A 106 9.72 -8.66 2.87
C PRO A 106 9.01 -9.86 2.23
N GLY A 107 7.76 -9.68 1.82
CA GLY A 107 7.00 -10.74 1.17
C GLY A 107 7.60 -11.18 -0.16
N ILE A 108 8.17 -10.25 -0.93
CA ILE A 108 8.85 -10.55 -2.19
C ILE A 108 10.17 -11.28 -1.93
N ILE A 109 10.97 -10.83 -0.96
CA ILE A 109 12.21 -11.50 -0.54
C ILE A 109 11.92 -12.95 -0.09
N MET A 110 10.89 -13.16 0.73
CA MET A 110 10.48 -14.51 1.15
C MET A 110 10.09 -15.40 -0.05
N ARG A 111 9.45 -14.82 -1.07
CA ARG A 111 9.16 -15.54 -2.32
C ARG A 111 10.44 -15.91 -3.07
N PHE A 112 11.40 -15.00 -3.16
CA PHE A 112 12.67 -15.22 -3.83
C PHE A 112 13.54 -16.24 -3.08
N ALA A 113 13.64 -16.14 -1.76
CA ALA A 113 14.35 -17.11 -0.93
C ALA A 113 13.80 -18.54 -1.10
N ALA A 114 12.47 -18.69 -1.23
CA ALA A 114 11.87 -20.00 -1.53
C ALA A 114 12.26 -20.55 -2.92
N LEU A 115 12.48 -19.69 -3.90
CA LEU A 115 12.91 -20.11 -5.24
C LEU A 115 14.38 -20.54 -5.25
N GLN A 116 15.25 -19.85 -4.51
CA GLN A 116 16.68 -20.14 -4.41
C GLN A 116 16.98 -21.43 -3.66
N LYS A 117 16.17 -21.78 -2.66
CA LYS A 117 16.41 -22.95 -1.79
C LYS A 117 16.62 -24.27 -2.55
N ASN A 118 16.25 -24.33 -3.81
CA ASN A 118 16.40 -25.53 -4.63
C ASN A 118 17.79 -25.68 -5.30
N GLY A 119 18.73 -24.73 -5.09
CA GLY A 119 20.12 -24.79 -5.55
C GLY A 119 20.32 -24.92 -7.08
N LYS A 120 19.23 -24.76 -7.85
CA LYS A 120 19.24 -24.82 -9.31
C LYS A 120 19.17 -23.42 -9.87
N GLU A 121 19.84 -23.19 -10.98
CA GLU A 121 19.65 -21.98 -11.76
C GLU A 121 18.18 -21.81 -12.10
N VAL A 122 17.65 -20.63 -11.81
CA VAL A 122 16.24 -20.32 -11.99
C VAL A 122 16.09 -19.38 -13.17
N GLU A 123 15.40 -19.84 -14.21
CA GLU A 123 15.11 -19.02 -15.38
C GLU A 123 14.31 -17.76 -15.00
N ILE A 124 14.68 -16.64 -15.59
CA ILE A 124 14.09 -15.32 -15.30
C ILE A 124 12.55 -15.30 -15.48
N ASP A 125 12.01 -16.06 -16.43
CA ASP A 125 10.57 -16.17 -16.61
C ASP A 125 9.86 -16.89 -15.46
N LYS A 126 10.57 -17.81 -14.78
CA LYS A 126 10.05 -18.41 -13.56
C LYS A 126 10.05 -17.42 -12.40
N VAL A 127 11.07 -16.58 -12.30
CA VAL A 127 11.12 -15.48 -11.32
C VAL A 127 9.93 -14.55 -11.54
N LYS A 128 9.72 -14.05 -12.77
CA LYS A 128 8.60 -13.19 -13.13
C LYS A 128 7.24 -13.83 -12.80
N ARG A 129 7.04 -15.10 -13.18
CA ARG A 129 5.80 -15.84 -12.86
C ARG A 129 5.56 -15.99 -11.36
N SER A 130 6.62 -16.11 -10.56
CA SER A 130 6.48 -16.23 -9.10
C SER A 130 5.90 -14.99 -8.44
N LEU A 131 5.99 -13.85 -9.11
CA LEU A 131 5.53 -12.54 -8.63
C LEU A 131 4.08 -12.21 -9.00
N HIS A 132 3.35 -13.09 -9.70
CA HIS A 132 1.97 -12.81 -10.12
C HIS A 132 1.00 -12.49 -8.97
N ALA A 133 1.27 -13.00 -7.76
CA ALA A 133 0.50 -12.69 -6.56
C ALA A 133 1.25 -11.75 -5.62
N HIS A 134 2.10 -10.88 -6.16
CA HIS A 134 2.83 -9.87 -5.40
C HIS A 134 2.62 -8.51 -6.06
N LEU A 135 2.36 -7.49 -5.26
CA LEU A 135 2.13 -6.13 -5.72
C LEU A 135 3.16 -5.19 -5.10
N CYS A 136 3.62 -4.22 -5.86
CA CYS A 136 4.39 -3.08 -5.40
C CYS A 136 3.84 -1.80 -6.02
N ARG A 137 3.62 -0.76 -5.22
CA ARG A 137 3.13 0.53 -5.72
C ARG A 137 4.25 1.55 -5.95
N CYS A 138 5.41 1.34 -5.36
CA CYS A 138 6.49 2.35 -5.34
C CYS A 138 7.48 2.22 -6.48
N THR A 139 8.01 1.02 -6.73
CA THR A 139 9.23 0.79 -7.51
C THR A 139 9.00 0.24 -8.91
N GLY A 140 7.94 -0.52 -9.12
CA GLY A 140 7.71 -1.22 -10.38
C GLY A 140 8.43 -2.59 -10.43
N TRP A 141 8.06 -3.39 -11.43
CA TRP A 141 8.48 -4.79 -11.54
C TRP A 141 9.90 -4.98 -12.07
N GLN A 142 10.39 -4.04 -12.89
CA GLN A 142 11.70 -4.17 -13.50
C GLN A 142 12.80 -4.18 -12.45
N THR A 143 12.82 -3.20 -11.53
CA THR A 143 13.82 -3.13 -10.46
C THR A 143 13.75 -4.33 -9.52
N ILE A 144 12.54 -4.88 -9.26
CA ILE A 144 12.38 -6.08 -8.45
C ILE A 144 13.01 -7.30 -9.15
N VAL A 145 12.89 -7.42 -10.47
CA VAL A 145 13.54 -8.49 -11.23
C VAL A 145 15.06 -8.27 -11.29
N GLU A 146 15.50 -7.02 -11.41
CA GLU A 146 16.95 -6.68 -11.35
C GLU A 146 17.56 -7.04 -9.99
N ALA A 147 16.80 -6.89 -8.87
CA ALA A 147 17.26 -7.33 -7.57
C ALA A 147 17.52 -8.84 -7.49
N TRP A 148 16.78 -9.66 -8.25
CA TRP A 148 17.07 -11.09 -8.37
C TRP A 148 18.46 -11.35 -8.96
N ASP A 149 18.82 -10.63 -10.03
CA ASP A 149 20.10 -10.78 -10.71
C ASP A 149 21.29 -10.21 -9.88
N LYS A 150 20.99 -9.28 -8.96
CA LYS A 150 21.96 -8.65 -8.05
C LYS A 150 22.25 -9.45 -6.79
N TYR A 151 21.41 -10.39 -6.43
CA TYR A 151 21.61 -11.20 -5.21
C TYR A 151 22.99 -11.85 -5.17
N GLY A 152 23.69 -11.71 -4.04
CA GLY A 152 25.06 -12.18 -3.84
C GLY A 152 26.14 -11.46 -4.68
N LYS A 153 25.78 -10.35 -5.33
CA LYS A 153 26.66 -9.53 -6.17
C LYS A 153 26.56 -8.04 -5.84
N SER A 154 25.88 -7.70 -4.75
CA SER A 154 25.70 -6.31 -4.30
C SER A 154 27.05 -5.75 -3.82
N GLU A 155 27.32 -4.48 -4.17
CA GLU A 155 28.48 -3.75 -3.70
C GLU A 155 28.19 -3.02 -2.36
N GLY A 156 26.97 -3.14 -1.84
CA GLY A 156 26.52 -2.52 -0.57
C GLY A 156 26.40 -0.99 -0.62
N ILE A 157 26.47 -0.41 -1.83
CA ILE A 157 26.42 1.05 -2.01
C ILE A 157 24.97 1.51 -2.04
N ILE A 158 24.56 2.28 -1.02
CA ILE A 158 23.22 2.88 -0.97
C ILE A 158 23.35 4.39 -0.93
N GLU A 159 22.92 5.06 -2.01
CA GLU A 159 22.93 6.52 -2.16
C GLU A 159 21.73 7.17 -1.44
N THR A 160 21.68 7.04 -0.10
CA THR A 160 20.56 7.54 0.72
C THR A 160 20.39 9.06 0.63
N LYS A 161 21.48 9.81 0.40
CA LYS A 161 21.44 11.27 0.28
C LYS A 161 20.71 11.73 -0.97
N GLU A 162 20.91 11.08 -2.11
CA GLU A 162 20.21 11.41 -3.36
C GLU A 162 18.73 11.08 -3.29
N ALA A 163 18.34 9.96 -2.70
CA ALA A 163 16.95 9.61 -2.45
C ALA A 163 16.23 10.66 -1.59
N SER A 164 16.89 11.16 -0.55
CA SER A 164 16.38 12.22 0.34
C SER A 164 16.28 13.58 -0.35
N ARG A 165 17.24 13.89 -1.24
CA ARG A 165 17.28 15.17 -1.96
C ARG A 165 16.03 15.43 -2.78
N ARG A 166 15.52 14.44 -3.49
CA ARG A 166 14.31 14.59 -4.29
C ARG A 166 13.08 14.90 -3.43
N ALA A 167 12.91 14.23 -2.31
CA ALA A 167 11.82 14.51 -1.38
C ALA A 167 11.90 15.97 -0.85
N SER A 168 13.11 16.45 -0.54
CA SER A 168 13.33 17.84 -0.10
C SER A 168 12.97 18.85 -1.19
N ILE A 169 13.34 18.59 -2.45
CA ILE A 169 12.99 19.46 -3.60
C ILE A 169 11.46 19.53 -3.78
N GLU A 170 10.76 18.41 -3.59
CA GLU A 170 9.30 18.33 -3.68
C GLU A 170 8.58 18.87 -2.43
N GLY A 171 9.30 19.38 -1.43
CA GLY A 171 8.73 19.83 -0.14
C GLY A 171 8.06 18.70 0.65
N ARG A 172 8.54 17.46 0.48
CA ARG A 172 7.99 16.25 1.11
C ARG A 172 8.93 15.73 2.20
N SER A 173 8.36 14.94 3.10
CA SER A 173 9.15 14.21 4.09
C SER A 173 10.03 13.15 3.43
N ASN A 174 11.28 13.07 3.86
CA ASN A 174 12.20 12.06 3.38
C ASN A 174 11.75 10.68 3.84
N GLN A 175 11.71 9.72 2.90
CA GLN A 175 11.52 8.33 3.22
C GLN A 175 12.82 7.69 3.68
N LYS A 176 12.74 6.88 4.72
CA LYS A 176 13.87 6.05 5.11
C LYS A 176 14.04 4.93 4.07
N ILE A 177 15.16 4.93 3.36
CA ILE A 177 15.53 3.89 2.41
C ILE A 177 16.82 3.27 2.93
N ASP A 178 16.71 2.08 3.52
CA ASP A 178 17.83 1.32 4.08
C ASP A 178 17.52 -0.18 4.13
N LEU A 179 18.48 -0.96 4.59
CA LEU A 179 18.35 -2.41 4.72
C LEU A 179 17.21 -2.78 5.67
N ASP A 180 17.02 -2.05 6.75
CA ASP A 180 15.94 -2.29 7.72
C ASP A 180 14.57 -2.12 7.08
N THR A 181 14.42 -1.10 6.25
CA THR A 181 13.18 -0.88 5.48
C THR A 181 12.90 -2.05 4.54
N ALA A 182 13.91 -2.53 3.81
CA ALA A 182 13.77 -3.69 2.93
C ALA A 182 13.40 -4.97 3.69
N LEU A 183 13.86 -5.10 4.93
CA LEU A 183 13.55 -6.22 5.82
C LEU A 183 12.22 -6.08 6.58
N GLY A 184 11.43 -5.02 6.29
CA GLY A 184 10.10 -4.81 6.86
C GLY A 184 10.06 -3.97 8.13
N ARG A 185 11.18 -3.36 8.53
CA ARG A 185 11.29 -2.46 9.69
C ARG A 185 11.16 -0.99 9.31
N GLY A 186 10.25 -0.67 8.40
CA GLY A 186 10.01 0.69 7.89
C GLY A 186 9.28 1.63 8.87
N GLY A 187 8.83 1.13 10.03
CA GLY A 187 8.17 1.95 11.06
C GLY A 187 6.70 2.26 10.73
N PHE A 188 5.99 1.31 10.14
CA PHE A 188 4.56 1.44 9.84
C PHE A 188 3.72 1.55 11.12
N SER A 189 2.66 2.35 11.08
CA SER A 189 1.82 2.59 12.28
C SER A 189 1.30 1.30 12.92
N ALA A 190 0.85 0.34 12.11
CA ALA A 190 0.38 -0.95 12.62
C ALA A 190 1.50 -1.84 13.22
N ASP A 191 2.78 -1.52 12.96
CA ASP A 191 3.93 -2.27 13.50
C ASP A 191 4.52 -1.62 14.74
N THR A 192 4.22 -0.33 14.96
CA THR A 192 4.78 0.48 16.05
C THR A 192 3.76 0.80 17.15
N ALA A 193 2.52 0.37 16.97
CA ALA A 193 1.48 0.56 17.97
C ALA A 193 1.84 -0.14 19.30
N PRO A 194 1.58 0.49 20.45
CA PRO A 194 1.78 -0.12 21.76
C PRO A 194 1.05 -1.46 21.90
N SER A 195 1.64 -2.42 22.60
CA SER A 195 1.06 -3.77 22.77
C SER A 195 -0.28 -3.80 23.53
N ASN A 196 -0.58 -2.75 24.31
CA ASN A 196 -1.83 -2.59 25.04
C ASN A 196 -2.85 -1.72 24.27
N CYS A 197 -2.63 -1.51 22.98
CA CYS A 197 -3.45 -0.68 22.11
C CYS A 197 -4.80 -1.36 21.85
N LEU A 198 -5.91 -0.61 21.99
CA LEU A 198 -7.18 -1.03 21.40
C LEU A 198 -7.10 -0.89 19.88
N VAL A 199 -7.76 -1.77 19.16
CA VAL A 199 -7.85 -1.67 17.70
C VAL A 199 -9.23 -1.16 17.30
N ALA A 200 -9.28 -0.14 16.46
CA ALA A 200 -10.51 0.45 15.95
C ALA A 200 -10.60 0.27 14.42
N VAL A 201 -11.73 -0.21 13.94
CA VAL A 201 -12.04 -0.33 12.51
C VAL A 201 -13.33 0.40 12.18
N PRO A 202 -13.49 0.99 10.98
CA PRO A 202 -14.73 1.62 10.57
C PRO A 202 -15.89 0.62 10.59
N ASP A 203 -17.04 1.00 11.11
CA ASP A 203 -18.25 0.17 11.13
C ASP A 203 -19.24 0.51 9.98
N SER A 204 -20.35 -0.21 9.92
CA SER A 204 -21.38 -0.03 8.88
C SER A 204 -22.22 1.23 9.09
N SER A 205 -22.20 1.84 10.28
CA SER A 205 -22.98 3.04 10.64
C SER A 205 -22.21 4.35 10.35
N GLY A 206 -20.95 4.26 9.94
CA GLY A 206 -20.06 5.41 9.74
C GLY A 206 -19.29 5.80 11.01
N GLY A 207 -19.36 4.98 12.06
CA GLY A 207 -18.58 5.07 13.28
C GLY A 207 -17.37 4.09 13.28
N TRP A 208 -16.95 3.75 14.51
CA TRP A 208 -15.80 2.88 14.75
C TRP A 208 -16.14 1.80 15.77
N SER A 209 -15.87 0.55 15.43
CA SER A 209 -15.90 -0.59 16.36
C SER A 209 -14.53 -0.85 16.94
N LEU A 210 -14.47 -1.06 18.25
CA LEU A 210 -13.21 -1.28 18.99
C LEU A 210 -13.16 -2.70 19.53
N GLY A 211 -11.98 -3.31 19.48
CA GLY A 211 -11.66 -4.59 20.09
C GLY A 211 -10.29 -4.55 20.76
N GLU A 212 -9.98 -5.57 21.56
CA GLU A 212 -8.65 -5.77 22.13
C GLU A 212 -7.61 -6.13 21.04
N ASP A 213 -8.08 -6.70 19.93
CA ASP A 213 -7.28 -6.97 18.73
C ASP A 213 -8.07 -6.70 17.46
N LEU A 214 -7.41 -6.90 16.31
CA LEU A 214 -8.01 -6.62 15.00
C LEU A 214 -9.15 -7.57 14.65
N ASP A 215 -9.09 -8.82 15.09
CA ASP A 215 -10.10 -9.83 14.80
C ASP A 215 -11.38 -9.52 15.58
N GLU A 216 -11.28 -9.21 16.86
CA GLU A 216 -12.40 -8.78 17.68
C GLU A 216 -13.04 -7.48 17.12
N ALA A 217 -12.23 -6.48 16.79
CA ALA A 217 -12.74 -5.23 16.19
C ALA A 217 -13.48 -5.49 14.88
N ARG A 218 -12.97 -6.36 14.01
CA ARG A 218 -13.62 -6.76 12.75
C ARG A 218 -14.96 -7.47 13.01
N ASN A 219 -14.99 -8.40 13.94
CA ASN A 219 -16.21 -9.13 14.31
C ASN A 219 -17.28 -8.18 14.87
N LEU A 220 -16.91 -7.24 15.73
CA LEU A 220 -17.81 -6.24 16.29
C LEU A 220 -18.31 -5.24 15.22
N SER A 221 -17.55 -4.97 14.18
CA SER A 221 -17.94 -4.05 13.11
C SER A 221 -19.10 -4.55 12.27
N GLN A 222 -19.42 -5.85 12.32
CA GLN A 222 -20.46 -6.54 11.56
C GLN A 222 -20.34 -6.31 10.03
N LYS A 223 -19.15 -5.96 9.56
CA LYS A 223 -18.89 -5.79 8.14
C LYS A 223 -18.46 -7.10 7.52
N ILE A 224 -19.10 -7.45 6.42
CA ILE A 224 -18.64 -8.53 5.57
C ILE A 224 -17.59 -7.96 4.63
N GLN A 225 -16.34 -8.32 4.84
CA GLN A 225 -15.25 -8.02 3.93
C GLN A 225 -15.49 -8.80 2.62
N GLY A 226 -15.68 -8.11 1.52
CA GLY A 226 -16.00 -8.74 0.25
C GLY A 226 -15.53 -7.94 -0.96
N ARG A 227 -15.33 -8.66 -2.07
CA ARG A 227 -15.14 -8.03 -3.36
C ARG A 227 -16.48 -7.53 -3.87
N ARG A 228 -16.55 -6.25 -4.23
CA ARG A 228 -17.60 -5.77 -5.11
C ARG A 228 -17.26 -6.09 -6.56
N THR A 229 -18.27 -6.47 -7.32
CA THR A 229 -18.15 -6.63 -8.76
C THR A 229 -17.76 -5.31 -9.43
N THR A 230 -17.09 -5.45 -10.56
CA THR A 230 -16.63 -4.36 -11.41
C THR A 230 -17.73 -3.34 -11.68
N ILE A 231 -17.47 -2.10 -11.32
CA ILE A 231 -18.26 -0.95 -11.79
C ILE A 231 -17.77 -0.62 -13.19
N LYS A 232 -18.68 -0.37 -14.12
CA LYS A 232 -18.30 0.09 -15.45
C LYS A 232 -17.58 1.43 -15.33
N ALA A 233 -16.32 1.47 -15.76
CA ALA A 233 -15.50 2.67 -15.72
C ALA A 233 -15.93 3.63 -16.85
N VAL A 234 -16.88 4.50 -16.55
CA VAL A 234 -17.31 5.57 -17.46
C VAL A 234 -16.96 6.91 -16.79
N SER A 235 -16.31 7.80 -17.54
CA SER A 235 -16.03 9.14 -17.03
C SER A 235 -17.35 9.84 -16.65
N PRO A 236 -17.45 10.39 -15.44
CA PRO A 236 -18.67 11.03 -14.97
C PRO A 236 -18.85 12.45 -15.53
N ILE A 237 -17.85 13.00 -16.20
CA ILE A 237 -17.83 14.36 -16.73
C ILE A 237 -17.80 14.31 -18.26
N GLU A 238 -18.69 15.06 -18.92
CA GLU A 238 -18.69 15.21 -20.36
C GLU A 238 -17.67 16.24 -20.81
N LEU A 239 -17.09 16.00 -22.00
CA LEU A 239 -16.17 16.93 -22.64
C LEU A 239 -16.80 18.33 -22.77
N PRO A 240 -16.02 19.41 -22.62
CA PRO A 240 -16.48 20.73 -22.94
C PRO A 240 -16.87 20.83 -24.43
N PRO A 241 -17.91 21.61 -24.80
CA PRO A 241 -18.27 21.80 -26.19
C PRO A 241 -17.17 22.53 -26.95
N GLY A 242 -16.96 22.17 -28.18
CA GLY A 242 -15.95 22.78 -29.05
C GLY A 242 -15.23 21.76 -29.94
N GLU A 243 -14.38 22.25 -30.80
CA GLU A 243 -13.45 21.46 -31.60
C GLU A 243 -12.05 21.54 -30.97
N TRP A 244 -11.45 20.42 -30.68
CA TRP A 244 -10.21 20.32 -29.91
C TRP A 244 -9.16 19.52 -30.67
N ASP A 245 -7.90 19.96 -30.62
CA ASP A 245 -6.75 19.20 -31.17
C ASP A 245 -6.35 18.03 -30.27
N ALA A 246 -6.60 18.14 -28.99
CA ALA A 246 -6.47 17.03 -28.02
C ALA A 246 -7.63 17.03 -27.03
N VAL A 247 -8.06 15.82 -26.63
CA VAL A 247 -9.09 15.62 -25.62
C VAL A 247 -8.63 14.56 -24.61
N LEU A 248 -9.07 14.71 -23.35
CA LEU A 248 -8.83 13.75 -22.29
C LEU A 248 -10.10 13.59 -21.45
N LYS A 249 -10.45 12.33 -21.14
CA LYS A 249 -11.46 12.00 -20.12
C LYS A 249 -10.86 11.01 -19.14
N THR A 250 -10.98 11.30 -17.85
CA THR A 250 -10.58 10.38 -16.77
C THR A 250 -11.76 10.06 -15.87
N ASN A 251 -11.59 9.06 -15.02
CA ASN A 251 -12.52 8.70 -13.96
C ASN A 251 -11.92 9.05 -12.59
N TRP A 252 -12.59 8.73 -11.48
CA TRP A 252 -11.93 8.71 -10.18
C TRP A 252 -10.80 7.67 -10.18
N VAL A 253 -9.60 8.11 -9.87
CA VAL A 253 -8.43 7.23 -9.87
C VAL A 253 -8.05 6.88 -8.43
N GLU A 254 -8.10 5.58 -8.15
CA GLU A 254 -7.66 5.02 -6.88
C GLU A 254 -6.13 5.11 -6.76
N PRO A 255 -5.57 5.71 -5.68
CA PRO A 255 -4.13 5.77 -5.48
C PRO A 255 -3.45 4.40 -5.36
N GLY A 256 -4.17 3.38 -4.87
CA GLY A 256 -3.76 1.99 -4.88
C GLY A 256 -2.53 1.67 -4.03
N TYR A 257 -2.23 2.43 -2.99
CA TYR A 257 -1.16 2.11 -2.06
C TYR A 257 -1.44 0.82 -1.28
N LEU A 258 -0.39 0.07 -0.93
CA LEU A 258 -0.54 -1.27 -0.34
C LEU A 258 -0.82 -1.24 1.15
N GLU A 259 -0.14 -0.40 1.91
CA GLU A 259 -0.48 -0.20 3.31
C GLU A 259 -1.84 0.50 3.40
N THR A 260 -2.84 -0.14 4.01
CA THR A 260 -4.11 0.53 4.31
C THR A 260 -3.89 1.65 5.32
N ASP A 261 -4.80 2.62 5.37
CA ASP A 261 -4.66 3.75 6.28
C ASP A 261 -4.68 3.25 7.71
N SER A 262 -3.70 3.68 8.48
CA SER A 262 -3.60 3.37 9.91
C SER A 262 -2.88 4.48 10.65
N ALA A 263 -3.28 4.71 11.89
CA ALA A 263 -2.57 5.56 12.85
C ALA A 263 -2.89 5.09 14.25
N TRP A 264 -1.94 5.19 15.16
CA TRP A 264 -2.20 4.99 16.60
C TRP A 264 -1.94 6.29 17.36
N CYS A 265 -2.60 6.42 18.51
CA CYS A 265 -2.46 7.59 19.38
C CYS A 265 -2.56 7.17 20.84
N GLU A 266 -1.72 7.78 21.68
CA GLU A 266 -1.88 7.73 23.14
C GLU A 266 -2.96 8.73 23.58
N PRO A 267 -3.58 8.54 24.75
CA PRO A 267 -4.44 9.58 25.33
C PRO A 267 -3.70 10.91 25.48
N ASP A 268 -4.35 11.98 25.05
CA ASP A 268 -3.80 13.35 25.03
C ASP A 268 -2.51 13.51 24.19
N GLY A 269 -2.15 12.51 23.37
CA GLY A 269 -0.97 12.50 22.51
C GLY A 269 -1.24 12.97 21.08
N GLU A 270 -0.18 12.94 20.27
CA GLU A 270 -0.24 13.16 18.84
C GLU A 270 -0.32 11.81 18.10
N PRO A 271 -1.16 11.69 17.07
CA PRO A 271 -1.24 10.47 16.29
C PRO A 271 0.05 10.15 15.57
N SER A 272 0.38 8.86 15.47
CA SER A 272 1.43 8.40 14.56
C SER A 272 1.09 8.83 13.13
N THR A 273 2.07 9.35 12.40
CA THR A 273 1.81 9.87 11.05
C THR A 273 1.77 8.75 10.00
N PRO A 274 0.70 8.62 9.22
CA PRO A 274 0.68 7.71 8.06
C PRO A 274 1.61 8.19 6.93
N LEU A 275 2.14 9.42 6.98
CA LEU A 275 3.04 9.98 5.98
C LEU A 275 4.44 9.39 6.03
N ALA A 276 4.83 8.78 7.15
CA ALA A 276 6.10 8.06 7.26
C ALA A 276 6.16 6.85 6.32
N ASN A 277 5.03 6.40 5.80
CA ASN A 277 4.87 5.18 5.03
C ASN A 277 4.55 5.50 3.58
N GLY A 278 5.37 5.02 2.68
CA GLY A 278 5.30 5.38 1.26
C GLY A 278 4.23 4.62 0.47
N GLY A 279 4.24 4.90 -0.83
CA GLY A 279 3.30 4.32 -1.78
C GLY A 279 1.95 5.03 -1.88
N ALA A 280 1.63 5.95 -0.96
CA ALA A 280 0.37 6.70 -0.96
C ALA A 280 0.41 7.95 -1.85
N PHE A 281 1.61 8.49 -2.12
CA PHE A 281 1.82 9.64 -3.01
C PHE A 281 0.92 10.85 -2.72
N GLY A 282 0.72 11.17 -1.43
CA GLY A 282 -0.11 12.28 -0.95
C GLY A 282 -1.54 11.91 -0.57
N SER A 283 -2.03 10.72 -0.93
CA SER A 283 -3.40 10.30 -0.62
C SER A 283 -3.69 10.21 0.88
N LYS A 284 -2.71 9.80 1.70
CA LYS A 284 -2.88 9.67 3.16
C LYS A 284 -2.85 11.00 3.92
N LEU A 285 -2.60 12.13 3.23
CA LEU A 285 -2.63 13.46 3.87
C LEU A 285 -4.03 13.80 4.44
N GLU A 286 -5.07 13.21 3.88
CA GLU A 286 -6.46 13.41 4.28
C GLU A 286 -7.09 12.11 4.81
N SER A 287 -6.26 11.24 5.42
CA SER A 287 -6.72 10.00 6.03
C SER A 287 -7.56 10.26 7.28
N LEU A 288 -8.60 9.45 7.46
CA LEU A 288 -9.45 9.49 8.66
C LEU A 288 -8.80 8.84 9.89
N ALA A 289 -7.78 8.00 9.70
CA ALA A 289 -7.21 7.20 10.78
C ALA A 289 -6.55 8.03 11.90
N PRO A 290 -5.77 9.10 11.62
CA PRO A 290 -5.14 9.89 12.68
C PRO A 290 -6.14 10.53 13.66
N GLU A 291 -7.17 11.18 13.13
CA GLU A 291 -8.16 11.84 13.97
C GLU A 291 -9.04 10.85 14.73
N ALA A 292 -9.37 9.72 14.10
CA ALA A 292 -10.07 8.63 14.78
C ALA A 292 -9.23 8.05 15.93
N ALA A 293 -7.94 7.78 15.70
CA ALA A 293 -7.04 7.29 16.75
C ALA A 293 -6.97 8.26 17.94
N ARG A 294 -6.81 9.56 17.68
CA ARG A 294 -6.77 10.60 18.74
C ARG A 294 -8.07 10.66 19.52
N SER A 295 -9.19 10.79 18.81
CA SER A 295 -10.52 10.94 19.44
C SER A 295 -10.88 9.73 20.30
N LEU A 296 -10.61 8.52 19.78
CA LEU A 296 -10.90 7.28 20.49
C LEU A 296 -9.94 7.05 21.65
N ALA A 297 -8.64 7.33 21.51
CA ALA A 297 -7.68 7.23 22.61
C ALA A 297 -8.08 8.13 23.78
N ASN A 298 -8.48 9.37 23.51
CA ASN A 298 -8.96 10.30 24.54
C ASN A 298 -10.24 9.82 25.21
N LYS A 299 -11.17 9.28 24.42
CA LYS A 299 -12.45 8.75 24.93
C LYS A 299 -12.28 7.53 25.83
N TYR A 300 -11.44 6.59 25.43
CA TYR A 300 -11.28 5.32 26.14
C TYR A 300 -10.10 5.31 27.12
N ARG A 301 -9.31 6.39 27.16
CA ARG A 301 -8.14 6.56 28.05
C ARG A 301 -7.13 5.42 27.92
N ARG A 302 -7.00 4.90 26.71
CA ARG A 302 -6.02 3.87 26.32
C ARG A 302 -5.45 4.20 24.95
N PRO A 303 -4.24 3.73 24.59
CA PRO A 303 -3.76 3.83 23.22
C PRO A 303 -4.75 3.16 22.25
N VAL A 304 -5.00 3.79 21.10
CA VAL A 304 -5.88 3.24 20.07
C VAL A 304 -5.16 3.22 18.72
N LEU A 305 -5.17 2.08 18.04
CA LEU A 305 -4.79 1.92 16.64
C LEU A 305 -6.06 1.96 15.79
N ALA A 306 -6.29 3.05 15.07
CA ALA A 306 -7.30 3.10 14.03
C ALA A 306 -6.73 2.53 12.73
N ILE A 307 -7.37 1.53 12.14
CA ILE A 307 -6.91 0.87 10.93
C ILE A 307 -8.08 0.61 9.97
N LEU A 308 -7.89 0.98 8.69
CA LEU A 308 -8.85 0.75 7.64
C LEU A 308 -8.58 -0.59 6.95
N SER A 309 -9.65 -1.28 6.57
CA SER A 309 -9.53 -2.40 5.63
C SER A 309 -9.18 -1.89 4.23
N ARG A 310 -8.83 -2.78 3.32
CA ARG A 310 -8.65 -2.42 1.91
C ARG A 310 -9.93 -1.81 1.31
N GLU A 311 -11.08 -2.38 1.62
CA GLU A 311 -12.37 -1.86 1.14
C GLU A 311 -12.64 -0.46 1.71
N ASP A 312 -12.36 -0.22 2.99
CA ASP A 312 -12.53 1.08 3.61
C ASP A 312 -11.59 2.14 3.02
N SER A 313 -10.31 1.79 2.80
CA SER A 313 -9.35 2.69 2.15
C SER A 313 -9.81 3.10 0.74
N VAL A 314 -10.38 2.16 -0.02
CA VAL A 314 -10.94 2.45 -1.34
C VAL A 314 -12.22 3.26 -1.25
N ARG A 315 -13.10 3.00 -0.28
CA ARG A 315 -14.40 3.67 -0.18
C ARG A 315 -14.33 5.04 0.47
N LEU A 316 -13.52 5.18 1.52
CA LEU A 316 -13.45 6.37 2.36
C LEU A 316 -12.27 7.28 2.01
N GLY A 317 -11.18 6.71 1.45
CA GLY A 317 -10.00 7.46 1.07
C GLY A 317 -10.22 8.32 -0.18
N PRO A 318 -9.48 9.44 -0.30
CA PRO A 318 -9.63 10.34 -1.44
C PRO A 318 -9.12 9.74 -2.74
N LYS A 319 -9.72 10.15 -3.85
CA LYS A 319 -9.34 9.80 -5.23
C LYS A 319 -8.74 10.99 -5.95
N ARG A 320 -7.99 10.74 -7.01
CA ARG A 320 -7.74 11.82 -7.98
C ARG A 320 -9.07 12.19 -8.60
N PRO A 321 -9.37 13.49 -8.76
CA PRO A 321 -10.63 13.93 -9.33
C PRO A 321 -10.74 13.53 -10.81
N PRO A 322 -11.93 13.11 -11.27
CA PRO A 322 -12.18 12.94 -12.70
C PRO A 322 -12.10 14.28 -13.43
N ILE A 323 -11.57 14.22 -14.65
CA ILE A 323 -11.36 15.37 -15.53
C ILE A 323 -11.90 15.05 -16.92
N ALA A 324 -12.49 16.03 -17.57
CA ALA A 324 -12.78 15.99 -19.00
C ALA A 324 -12.35 17.33 -19.61
N GLY A 325 -11.41 17.31 -20.54
CA GLY A 325 -10.87 18.54 -21.12
C GLY A 325 -10.60 18.44 -22.61
N GLY A 326 -10.55 19.61 -23.25
CA GLY A 326 -10.16 19.78 -24.63
C GLY A 326 -9.22 20.98 -24.77
N VAL A 327 -8.18 20.86 -25.59
CA VAL A 327 -7.16 21.89 -25.80
C VAL A 327 -6.79 21.97 -27.26
N ASN A 328 -6.57 23.19 -27.74
CA ASN A 328 -6.12 23.50 -29.10
C ASN A 328 -4.58 23.65 -29.18
N LYS A 329 -4.02 23.55 -30.37
CA LYS A 329 -2.56 23.71 -30.63
C LYS A 329 -1.98 25.02 -30.14
N ASN A 330 -2.80 26.06 -29.97
CA ASN A 330 -2.37 27.35 -29.43
C ASN A 330 -2.30 27.37 -27.88
N GLY A 331 -2.53 26.22 -27.20
CA GLY A 331 -2.51 26.08 -25.75
C GLY A 331 -3.77 26.55 -25.03
N LYS A 332 -4.81 26.99 -25.77
CA LYS A 332 -6.09 27.38 -25.18
C LYS A 332 -7.06 26.21 -25.13
N GLY A 333 -7.88 26.16 -24.11
CA GLY A 333 -8.84 25.08 -23.92
C GLY A 333 -9.66 25.21 -22.66
N ILE A 334 -10.48 24.19 -22.39
CA ILE A 334 -11.32 24.11 -21.21
C ILE A 334 -11.10 22.76 -20.55
N ILE A 335 -10.88 22.77 -19.23
CA ILE A 335 -10.84 21.58 -18.38
C ILE A 335 -12.02 21.64 -17.40
N ARG A 336 -12.90 20.65 -17.50
CA ARG A 336 -13.93 20.33 -16.50
C ARG A 336 -13.38 19.33 -15.50
N VAL A 337 -13.47 19.64 -14.21
CA VAL A 337 -12.93 18.79 -13.13
C VAL A 337 -13.93 18.71 -11.99
N ALA A 338 -14.02 17.54 -11.35
CA ALA A 338 -14.80 17.42 -10.11
C ALA A 338 -14.28 18.42 -9.07
N ARG A 339 -15.19 19.20 -8.48
CA ARG A 339 -14.86 20.21 -7.46
C ARG A 339 -13.95 19.61 -6.40
N THR A 340 -12.75 20.16 -6.28
CA THR A 340 -11.69 19.64 -5.41
C THR A 340 -10.82 20.80 -4.92
N PRO A 341 -10.72 21.05 -3.60
CA PRO A 341 -9.92 22.15 -3.09
C PRO A 341 -8.49 22.17 -3.65
N GLY A 342 -8.05 23.30 -4.21
CA GLY A 342 -6.71 23.51 -4.76
C GLY A 342 -6.42 22.84 -6.12
N ILE A 343 -7.42 22.28 -6.80
CA ILE A 343 -7.22 21.64 -8.10
C ILE A 343 -7.01 22.66 -9.22
N VAL A 344 -7.68 23.81 -9.13
CA VAL A 344 -7.52 24.91 -10.10
C VAL A 344 -6.10 25.44 -10.08
N ASP A 345 -5.53 25.68 -8.89
CA ASP A 345 -4.16 26.14 -8.73
C ASP A 345 -3.16 25.10 -9.28
N ALA A 346 -3.42 23.81 -9.05
CA ALA A 346 -2.60 22.73 -9.57
C ALA A 346 -2.60 22.71 -11.10
N ILE A 347 -3.73 22.89 -11.75
CA ILE A 347 -3.86 22.98 -13.22
C ILE A 347 -3.14 24.24 -13.73
N HIS A 348 -3.44 25.40 -13.15
CA HIS A 348 -2.89 26.69 -13.59
C HIS A 348 -1.36 26.78 -13.36
N SER A 349 -0.79 26.01 -12.45
CA SER A 349 0.67 25.95 -12.23
C SER A 349 1.46 25.58 -13.50
N VAL A 350 0.83 24.86 -14.44
CA VAL A 350 1.44 24.38 -15.68
C VAL A 350 0.69 24.81 -16.94
N ALA A 351 -0.55 25.25 -16.78
CA ALA A 351 -1.45 25.60 -17.90
C ALA A 351 -2.31 26.84 -17.55
N PRO A 352 -1.68 28.02 -17.36
CA PRO A 352 -2.40 29.21 -16.89
C PRO A 352 -3.44 29.76 -17.91
N GLU A 353 -3.32 29.41 -19.18
CA GLU A 353 -4.24 29.86 -20.24
C GLU A 353 -5.46 28.93 -20.45
N ILE A 354 -5.52 27.82 -19.70
CA ILE A 354 -6.66 26.90 -19.76
C ILE A 354 -7.76 27.39 -18.80
N GLU A 355 -8.97 27.48 -19.32
CA GLU A 355 -10.16 27.72 -18.48
C GLU A 355 -10.50 26.47 -17.67
N VAL A 356 -10.76 26.62 -16.37
CA VAL A 356 -11.10 25.50 -15.49
C VAL A 356 -12.53 25.66 -14.96
N GLU A 357 -13.40 24.70 -15.32
CA GLU A 357 -14.77 24.60 -14.83
C GLU A 357 -14.85 23.52 -13.73
N GLU A 358 -15.09 23.93 -12.49
CA GLU A 358 -15.36 22.97 -11.41
C GLU A 358 -16.81 22.46 -11.47
N ILE A 359 -16.96 21.13 -11.53
CA ILE A 359 -18.26 20.46 -11.67
C ILE A 359 -18.62 19.76 -10.35
N ASP A 360 -19.82 20.02 -9.84
CA ASP A 360 -20.37 19.30 -8.69
C ASP A 360 -20.96 17.97 -9.14
N ILE A 361 -20.30 16.86 -8.75
CA ILE A 361 -20.73 15.50 -9.08
C ILE A 361 -20.73 14.62 -7.83
N ASN A 362 -21.68 13.70 -7.78
CA ASN A 362 -21.73 12.71 -6.71
C ASN A 362 -20.66 11.63 -6.92
N GLY A 363 -19.88 11.36 -5.89
CA GLY A 363 -18.81 10.34 -5.96
C GLY A 363 -18.02 10.22 -4.66
N PRO A 364 -16.95 9.45 -4.67
CA PRO A 364 -16.03 9.38 -3.54
C PRO A 364 -15.32 10.74 -3.33
N PRO A 365 -14.76 10.97 -2.14
CA PRO A 365 -13.98 12.18 -1.87
C PRO A 365 -12.80 12.28 -2.83
N THR A 366 -12.40 13.51 -3.16
CA THR A 366 -11.28 13.79 -4.06
C THR A 366 -10.24 14.67 -3.36
N SER A 367 -8.97 14.60 -3.81
CA SER A 367 -7.88 15.42 -3.27
C SER A 367 -6.90 15.85 -4.35
N SER A 368 -6.59 17.13 -4.37
CA SER A 368 -5.50 17.70 -5.17
C SER A 368 -4.10 17.41 -4.58
N LYS A 369 -4.03 16.90 -3.34
CA LYS A 369 -2.78 16.51 -2.68
C LYS A 369 -2.18 15.22 -3.22
N ILE A 370 -2.99 14.41 -3.91
CA ILE A 370 -2.50 13.21 -4.58
C ILE A 370 -1.53 13.66 -5.69
N ARG A 371 -0.37 13.00 -5.76
CA ARG A 371 0.73 13.36 -6.66
C ARG A 371 0.23 13.59 -8.09
N ALA A 372 0.60 14.72 -8.65
CA ALA A 372 0.32 15.12 -10.01
C ALA A 372 -1.17 15.35 -10.38
N ALA A 373 -2.10 15.32 -9.42
CA ALA A 373 -3.50 15.59 -9.71
C ALA A 373 -3.69 16.98 -10.30
N GLY A 374 -4.41 17.06 -11.40
CA GLY A 374 -4.69 18.29 -12.15
C GLY A 374 -3.57 18.70 -13.10
N TRP A 375 -2.34 18.89 -12.62
CA TRP A 375 -1.27 19.38 -13.48
C TRP A 375 -0.79 18.34 -14.52
N ALA A 376 -0.79 17.04 -14.18
CA ALA A 376 -0.39 16.02 -15.15
C ALA A 376 -1.40 15.90 -16.30
N GLU A 377 -2.68 15.94 -15.98
CA GLU A 377 -3.76 15.92 -16.99
C GLU A 377 -3.69 17.15 -17.90
N ALA A 378 -3.42 18.33 -17.35
CA ALA A 378 -3.23 19.55 -18.14
C ALA A 378 -2.00 19.44 -19.06
N GLN A 379 -0.88 18.92 -18.57
CA GLN A 379 0.32 18.69 -19.39
C GLN A 379 0.06 17.67 -20.51
N ILE A 380 -0.66 16.60 -20.23
CA ILE A 380 -1.04 15.58 -21.23
C ILE A 380 -1.84 16.24 -22.36
N LEU A 381 -2.83 17.06 -22.02
CA LEU A 381 -3.64 17.79 -23.00
C LEU A 381 -2.80 18.73 -23.85
N LEU A 382 -1.97 19.59 -23.23
CA LEU A 382 -1.09 20.53 -23.94
C LEU A 382 -0.13 19.82 -24.88
N CYS A 383 0.56 18.79 -24.39
CA CYS A 383 1.48 18.02 -25.20
C CYS A 383 0.76 17.29 -26.34
N GLY A 384 -0.41 16.72 -26.08
CA GLY A 384 -1.24 16.06 -27.08
C GLY A 384 -1.66 17.00 -28.19
N ALA A 385 -2.08 18.22 -27.87
CA ALA A 385 -2.52 19.22 -28.85
C ALA A 385 -1.42 19.66 -29.81
N ILE A 386 -0.17 19.72 -29.38
CA ILE A 386 0.97 20.10 -30.23
C ILE A 386 1.65 18.91 -30.92
N GLY A 387 1.12 17.69 -30.75
CA GLY A 387 1.66 16.48 -31.36
C GLY A 387 3.07 16.09 -30.91
N LYS A 388 3.54 16.62 -29.78
CA LYS A 388 4.86 16.30 -29.20
C LYS A 388 4.85 15.10 -28.26
N VAL A 389 3.78 14.35 -28.24
CA VAL A 389 3.63 13.19 -27.36
C VAL A 389 3.84 11.93 -28.17
N GLY A 390 4.95 11.25 -27.93
CA GLY A 390 4.97 9.81 -28.04
C GLY A 390 3.94 9.25 -27.04
N THR A 391 3.53 8.03 -27.17
CA THR A 391 2.49 7.41 -26.33
C THR A 391 2.73 7.74 -24.84
N ILE A 392 1.90 8.62 -24.27
CA ILE A 392 1.87 8.79 -22.81
C ILE A 392 0.99 7.67 -22.32
N TYR A 393 1.62 6.68 -21.70
CA TYR A 393 0.88 5.73 -20.89
C TYR A 393 0.46 6.46 -19.63
N SER A 394 -0.83 6.66 -19.44
CA SER A 394 -1.36 6.97 -18.13
C SER A 394 -0.88 5.88 -17.17
N PRO A 395 -0.33 6.23 -15.99
CA PRO A 395 0.02 5.25 -14.98
C PRO A 395 -1.14 4.32 -14.61
N ASP A 396 -2.33 4.70 -14.96
CA ASP A 396 -3.60 4.05 -14.60
C ASP A 396 -4.19 3.25 -15.76
N GLY A 397 -3.51 3.15 -16.90
CA GLY A 397 -3.96 2.36 -18.05
C GLY A 397 -5.23 2.88 -18.73
N SER A 398 -5.59 4.16 -18.51
CA SER A 398 -6.72 4.85 -19.13
C SER A 398 -6.32 5.68 -20.33
#